data_cd3a66842bd6a4214c82c13cbbd18026
#
_entry.id   cd3a66842bd6a4214c82c13cbbd18026
#
_cell.length_a   1.000
_cell.length_b   1.000
_cell.length_c   1.000
_cell.angle_alpha   90.00
_cell.angle_beta   90.00
_cell.angle_gamma   90.00
#
_symmetry.space_group_name_H-M   'P 1'
#
loop_
_entity.id
_entity.type
_entity.pdbx_description
1 polymer ?
#
loop_
_entity_poly.entity_id
_entity_poly.type
_entity_poly.pdbx_seq_one_letter_code
_entity_poly.pdbx_strand_id
1 'polypeptide(L)'
;MINSYFRYESFNGLFNYLPKLRHLTINNVVGSDNSQIEYYPIVLKDLKYVSFKINSIHFYQFEELVKNFFNHIEILQISTFDAHTYSHGRQWEELILSSMPNLRIFDLKNDYSGIMQNFFYICSSGQFASKFWTEKQWFFAHQHDSHDKSYNGIFYSTNPYRRKDFTFYWQQDYEIKSHIRNSDFKSVKHIYIYGKEPINNSVIYCPNVTELTIKNYFKTYDDSISTILNQIIPLKQLNKMFIDCDKFSVEQIVNLIRSTPNLHTLKWNIQSISESKLKLIQQSEVFRYVSSTNNIQNLQLLHCYSFDEIQFFINLFPQLKYLKTGIYRKEIIPIIQCLLSKMHHLFFLCITNISKTYLQKLHGLIKSENLLDDYFIKFIDHNLYLWW
;
A
#
# COMPACT_ATOMS: atom_id res chain seq x y z
N MET A 1 1.20 9.68 11.99
CA MET A 1 -0.22 9.66 11.55
C MET A 1 -0.99 8.93 12.63
N ILE A 2 -1.82 9.64 13.39
CA ILE A 2 -2.71 9.03 14.40
C ILE A 2 -3.80 8.34 13.58
N ASN A 3 -3.91 7.03 13.65
CA ASN A 3 -5.03 6.27 13.09
C ASN A 3 -6.28 6.52 13.96
N SER A 4 -6.83 7.71 13.86
CA SER A 4 -8.09 8.04 14.52
C SER A 4 -9.24 7.60 13.62
N TYR A 5 -10.09 6.73 14.15
CA TYR A 5 -11.36 6.38 13.52
C TYR A 5 -12.31 7.56 13.65
N PHE A 6 -12.92 7.97 12.54
CA PHE A 6 -14.01 8.96 12.57
C PHE A 6 -15.34 8.21 12.67
N ARG A 7 -16.07 8.49 13.74
CA ARG A 7 -17.35 7.83 13.96
C ARG A 7 -18.45 8.48 13.12
N TYR A 8 -19.28 7.65 12.50
CA TYR A 8 -20.43 8.07 11.71
C TYR A 8 -21.35 9.06 12.45
N GLU A 9 -21.58 8.84 13.73
CA GLU A 9 -22.42 9.70 14.60
C GLU A 9 -21.87 11.13 14.76
N SER A 10 -20.59 11.32 14.50
CA SER A 10 -19.93 12.62 14.68
C SER A 10 -20.18 13.61 13.55
N PHE A 11 -20.83 13.21 12.45
CA PHE A 11 -21.08 14.10 11.31
C PHE A 11 -21.96 15.29 11.67
N ASN A 12 -23.01 15.12 12.47
CA ASN A 12 -23.85 16.22 12.93
C ASN A 12 -23.04 17.32 13.64
N GLY A 13 -22.18 16.91 14.58
CA GLY A 13 -21.29 17.83 15.28
C GLY A 13 -20.33 18.53 14.33
N LEU A 14 -19.68 17.77 13.46
CA LEU A 14 -18.71 18.31 12.49
C LEU A 14 -19.35 19.40 11.60
N PHE A 15 -20.52 19.14 11.05
CA PHE A 15 -21.15 20.04 10.10
C PHE A 15 -21.76 21.28 10.76
N ASN A 16 -22.17 21.18 12.02
CA ASN A 16 -22.57 22.34 12.82
C ASN A 16 -21.41 23.34 13.01
N TYR A 17 -20.20 22.83 13.23
CA TYR A 17 -19.02 23.69 13.42
C TYR A 17 -18.43 24.21 12.11
N LEU A 18 -18.70 23.56 10.97
CA LEU A 18 -18.08 23.84 9.68
C LEU A 18 -19.11 24.09 8.56
N PRO A 19 -20.03 25.05 8.70
CA PRO A 19 -21.13 25.27 7.72
C PRO A 19 -20.64 25.74 6.33
N LYS A 20 -19.42 26.28 6.23
CA LYS A 20 -18.79 26.75 4.98
C LYS A 20 -17.78 25.77 4.41
N LEU A 21 -17.85 24.49 4.80
CA LEU A 21 -16.96 23.45 4.33
C LEU A 21 -17.10 23.26 2.81
N ARG A 22 -15.98 23.29 2.08
CA ARG A 22 -15.94 23.07 0.62
C ARG A 22 -15.42 21.69 0.24
N HIS A 23 -14.50 21.17 1.03
CA HIS A 23 -13.83 19.89 0.79
C HIS A 23 -13.83 19.07 2.06
N LEU A 24 -14.30 17.84 1.97
CA LEU A 24 -14.31 16.89 3.08
C LEU A 24 -13.55 15.63 2.67
N THR A 25 -12.49 15.33 3.39
CA THR A 25 -11.75 14.07 3.24
C THR A 25 -11.59 13.42 4.59
N ILE A 26 -12.13 12.20 4.75
CA ILE A 26 -12.03 11.43 5.99
C ILE A 26 -11.51 10.04 5.65
N ASN A 27 -10.36 9.72 6.23
CA ASN A 27 -9.81 8.38 6.19
C ASN A 27 -10.34 7.60 7.40
N ASN A 28 -10.91 6.42 7.13
CA ASN A 28 -11.33 5.51 8.18
C ASN A 28 -12.62 5.91 8.92
N VAL A 29 -13.73 6.03 8.17
CA VAL A 29 -15.06 6.22 8.74
C VAL A 29 -15.61 4.88 9.21
N VAL A 30 -16.11 4.83 10.45
CA VAL A 30 -16.70 3.63 11.07
C VAL A 30 -18.10 3.91 11.57
N GLY A 31 -19.02 2.97 11.38
CA GLY A 31 -20.36 3.00 11.92
C GLY A 31 -20.47 2.28 13.26
N SER A 32 -21.59 2.45 13.94
CA SER A 32 -22.01 1.60 15.05
C SER A 32 -23.24 0.79 14.64
N ASP A 33 -23.34 -0.44 15.11
CA ASP A 33 -24.41 -1.38 14.71
C ASP A 33 -25.82 -0.96 15.18
N ASN A 34 -25.96 0.03 16.09
CA ASN A 34 -27.19 0.26 16.84
C ASN A 34 -27.72 1.69 16.85
N SER A 35 -27.26 2.61 16.04
CA SER A 35 -27.73 4.00 16.16
C SER A 35 -28.69 4.40 15.04
N GLN A 36 -29.97 4.56 15.38
CA GLN A 36 -30.82 5.52 14.68
C GLN A 36 -30.32 6.92 15.05
N ILE A 37 -29.65 7.57 14.09
CA ILE A 37 -29.16 8.93 14.29
C ILE A 37 -30.19 9.90 13.75
N GLU A 38 -30.68 10.78 14.60
CA GLU A 38 -31.45 11.93 14.14
C GLU A 38 -30.46 12.97 13.56
N TYR A 39 -30.56 13.23 12.27
CA TYR A 39 -29.82 14.31 11.65
C TYR A 39 -30.54 15.63 11.77
N TYR A 40 -29.83 16.66 12.23
CA TYR A 40 -30.36 18.03 12.19
C TYR A 40 -30.21 18.56 10.74
N PRO A 41 -31.21 19.27 10.21
CA PRO A 41 -31.18 19.76 8.85
C PRO A 41 -30.13 20.88 8.69
N ILE A 42 -28.94 20.51 8.23
CA ILE A 42 -27.85 21.44 7.94
C ILE A 42 -27.63 21.45 6.43
N VAL A 43 -27.75 22.58 5.81
CA VAL A 43 -27.50 22.71 4.35
C VAL A 43 -26.07 23.15 4.11
N LEU A 44 -25.22 22.25 3.58
CA LEU A 44 -23.83 22.49 3.23
C LEU A 44 -23.73 22.98 1.76
N LYS A 45 -24.18 24.22 1.48
CA LYS A 45 -24.26 24.77 0.12
C LYS A 45 -22.90 24.84 -0.59
N ASP A 46 -21.84 25.04 0.17
CA ASP A 46 -20.48 25.20 -0.35
C ASP A 46 -19.72 23.88 -0.48
N LEU A 47 -20.24 22.76 0.05
CA LEU A 47 -19.58 21.47 -0.02
C LEU A 47 -19.66 20.91 -1.44
N LYS A 48 -18.50 20.83 -2.12
CA LYS A 48 -18.36 20.39 -3.50
C LYS A 48 -17.64 19.06 -3.66
N TYR A 49 -16.77 18.73 -2.73
CA TYR A 49 -15.91 17.55 -2.79
C TYR A 49 -16.05 16.73 -1.51
N VAL A 50 -16.34 15.45 -1.67
CA VAL A 50 -16.39 14.46 -0.58
C VAL A 50 -15.53 13.25 -0.95
N SER A 51 -14.62 12.87 -0.06
CA SER A 51 -13.80 11.67 -0.19
C SER A 51 -13.81 10.88 1.11
N PHE A 52 -14.29 9.64 1.07
CA PHE A 52 -14.37 8.75 2.22
C PHE A 52 -13.64 7.44 1.99
N LYS A 53 -12.92 7.01 3.03
CA LYS A 53 -12.53 5.61 3.20
C LYS A 53 -13.40 5.00 4.28
N ILE A 54 -14.29 4.10 3.90
CA ILE A 54 -15.31 3.50 4.74
C ILE A 54 -14.88 2.10 5.14
N ASN A 55 -14.89 1.78 6.43
CA ASN A 55 -14.50 0.46 6.91
C ASN A 55 -15.69 -0.40 7.38
N SER A 56 -16.71 0.19 7.99
CA SER A 56 -17.85 -0.55 8.53
C SER A 56 -19.10 0.34 8.63
N ILE A 57 -19.51 0.94 7.52
CA ILE A 57 -20.78 1.64 7.40
C ILE A 57 -21.59 0.90 6.36
N HIS A 58 -22.80 0.51 6.66
CA HIS A 58 -23.70 -0.07 5.69
C HIS A 58 -24.19 0.98 4.69
N PHE A 59 -24.53 0.55 3.47
CA PHE A 59 -24.96 1.46 2.40
C PHE A 59 -26.16 2.33 2.82
N TYR A 60 -27.13 1.81 3.56
CA TYR A 60 -28.28 2.58 4.03
C TYR A 60 -27.88 3.74 4.97
N GLN A 61 -26.86 3.57 5.81
CA GLN A 61 -26.34 4.64 6.67
C GLN A 61 -25.62 5.71 5.81
N PHE A 62 -24.87 5.28 4.80
CA PHE A 62 -24.26 6.21 3.86
C PHE A 62 -25.31 6.96 3.04
N GLU A 63 -26.37 6.30 2.61
CA GLU A 63 -27.53 6.90 1.93
C GLU A 63 -28.18 8.02 2.77
N GLU A 64 -28.34 7.80 4.07
CA GLU A 64 -28.83 8.81 5.02
C GLU A 64 -27.91 10.04 5.08
N LEU A 65 -26.59 9.86 5.12
CA LEU A 65 -25.62 10.97 5.04
C LEU A 65 -25.79 11.77 3.75
N VAL A 66 -25.91 11.07 2.63
CA VAL A 66 -26.05 11.71 1.32
C VAL A 66 -27.33 12.55 1.27
N LYS A 67 -28.46 11.98 1.68
CA LYS A 67 -29.77 12.67 1.68
C LYS A 67 -29.79 13.92 2.55
N ASN A 68 -29.08 13.89 3.67
CA ASN A 68 -29.09 15.00 4.62
C ASN A 68 -28.05 16.09 4.31
N PHE A 69 -26.88 15.73 3.75
CA PHE A 69 -25.76 16.68 3.70
C PHE A 69 -25.13 16.89 2.32
N PHE A 70 -25.29 15.95 1.36
CA PHE A 70 -24.47 15.94 0.15
C PHE A 70 -25.20 16.35 -1.12
N ASN A 71 -26.33 17.06 -1.02
CA ASN A 71 -27.16 17.46 -2.16
C ASN A 71 -26.44 18.41 -3.16
N HIS A 72 -25.38 19.09 -2.73
CA HIS A 72 -24.67 20.09 -3.53
C HIS A 72 -23.29 19.63 -4.00
N ILE A 73 -22.91 18.39 -3.73
CA ILE A 73 -21.59 17.90 -4.12
C ILE A 73 -21.46 17.73 -5.64
N GLU A 74 -20.26 17.97 -6.12
CA GLU A 74 -19.88 17.78 -7.52
C GLU A 74 -18.95 16.57 -7.71
N ILE A 75 -18.21 16.22 -6.66
CA ILE A 75 -17.23 15.14 -6.67
C ILE A 75 -17.43 14.24 -5.47
N LEU A 76 -17.64 12.96 -5.72
CA LEU A 76 -17.73 11.90 -4.70
C LEU A 76 -16.69 10.81 -4.96
N GLN A 77 -15.80 10.62 -3.99
CA GLN A 77 -14.82 9.53 -4.00
C GLN A 77 -15.05 8.61 -2.81
N ILE A 78 -15.30 7.34 -3.05
CA ILE A 78 -15.53 6.33 -2.03
C ILE A 78 -14.51 5.22 -2.17
N SER A 79 -13.87 4.87 -1.04
CA SER A 79 -13.13 3.62 -0.88
C SER A 79 -13.77 2.82 0.24
N THR A 80 -14.09 1.58 0.00
CA THR A 80 -14.71 0.70 1.00
C THR A 80 -14.09 -0.69 0.99
N PHE A 81 -14.20 -1.38 2.12
CA PHE A 81 -13.85 -2.80 2.27
C PHE A 81 -15.09 -3.68 2.45
N ASP A 82 -16.29 -3.10 2.35
CA ASP A 82 -17.56 -3.81 2.41
C ASP A 82 -18.07 -4.10 1.00
N ALA A 83 -17.79 -5.31 0.57
CA ALA A 83 -18.13 -5.78 -0.76
C ALA A 83 -19.63 -5.84 -1.05
N HIS A 84 -20.45 -6.15 -0.05
CA HIS A 84 -21.85 -6.47 -0.28
C HIS A 84 -22.73 -5.25 -0.51
N THR A 85 -22.58 -4.23 0.33
CA THR A 85 -23.55 -3.14 0.35
C THR A 85 -23.26 -2.08 -0.69
N TYR A 86 -22.01 -1.93 -1.13
CA TYR A 86 -21.59 -0.87 -2.07
C TYR A 86 -21.44 -1.31 -3.53
N SER A 87 -21.73 -2.58 -3.86
CA SER A 87 -21.58 -3.12 -5.21
C SER A 87 -22.87 -3.10 -6.05
N HIS A 88 -23.97 -2.61 -5.49
CA HIS A 88 -25.26 -2.57 -6.19
C HIS A 88 -25.43 -1.31 -7.02
N GLY A 89 -25.17 -1.39 -8.33
CA GLY A 89 -25.24 -0.27 -9.26
C GLY A 89 -26.59 0.44 -9.29
N ARG A 90 -27.70 -0.31 -9.17
CA ARG A 90 -29.04 0.28 -9.12
C ARG A 90 -29.27 1.17 -7.90
N GLN A 91 -28.82 0.75 -6.71
CA GLN A 91 -28.92 1.56 -5.49
C GLN A 91 -28.13 2.87 -5.62
N TRP A 92 -26.94 2.81 -6.21
CA TRP A 92 -26.16 4.00 -6.50
C TRP A 92 -26.86 4.93 -7.50
N GLU A 93 -27.42 4.38 -8.60
CA GLU A 93 -28.16 5.14 -9.61
C GLU A 93 -29.34 5.87 -8.97
N GLU A 94 -30.17 5.19 -8.18
CA GLU A 94 -31.31 5.75 -7.47
C GLU A 94 -30.86 6.85 -6.49
N LEU A 95 -29.82 6.64 -5.71
CA LEU A 95 -29.28 7.61 -4.78
C LEU A 95 -28.72 8.85 -5.48
N ILE A 96 -27.96 8.68 -6.55
CA ILE A 96 -27.37 9.80 -7.30
C ILE A 96 -28.47 10.64 -7.95
N LEU A 97 -29.43 10.00 -8.60
CA LEU A 97 -30.53 10.69 -9.27
C LEU A 97 -31.41 11.47 -8.29
N SER A 98 -31.70 10.89 -7.12
CA SER A 98 -32.59 11.49 -6.13
C SER A 98 -31.92 12.57 -5.27
N SER A 99 -30.62 12.41 -4.96
CA SER A 99 -30.01 13.20 -3.89
C SER A 99 -28.73 13.95 -4.28
N MET A 100 -28.12 13.68 -5.44
CA MET A 100 -26.87 14.32 -5.87
C MET A 100 -26.95 14.86 -7.31
N PRO A 101 -27.89 15.77 -7.62
CA PRO A 101 -28.15 16.23 -9.01
C PRO A 101 -26.93 16.91 -9.66
N ASN A 102 -26.03 17.49 -8.86
CA ASN A 102 -24.84 18.20 -9.32
C ASN A 102 -23.61 17.30 -9.47
N LEU A 103 -23.72 15.99 -9.21
CA LEU A 103 -22.58 15.08 -9.23
C LEU A 103 -22.04 14.92 -10.66
N ARG A 104 -20.78 15.33 -10.83
CA ARG A 104 -20.03 15.30 -12.11
C ARG A 104 -18.95 14.23 -12.13
N ILE A 105 -18.41 13.91 -10.96
CA ILE A 105 -17.36 12.91 -10.78
C ILE A 105 -17.79 11.92 -9.69
N PHE A 106 -17.95 10.67 -10.10
CA PHE A 106 -18.17 9.54 -9.19
C PHE A 106 -16.99 8.58 -9.30
N ASP A 107 -16.29 8.36 -8.19
CA ASP A 107 -15.12 7.48 -8.11
C ASP A 107 -15.32 6.48 -6.97
N LEU A 108 -15.59 5.24 -7.32
CA LEU A 108 -15.81 4.14 -6.40
C LEU A 108 -14.66 3.15 -6.46
N LYS A 109 -14.16 2.77 -5.29
CA LYS A 109 -13.23 1.66 -5.09
C LYS A 109 -13.75 0.78 -3.96
N ASN A 110 -14.00 -0.47 -4.25
CA ASN A 110 -14.45 -1.45 -3.28
C ASN A 110 -13.45 -2.61 -3.25
N ASP A 111 -12.64 -2.66 -2.18
CA ASP A 111 -11.75 -3.78 -1.89
C ASP A 111 -12.55 -4.83 -1.10
N TYR A 112 -12.42 -6.09 -1.43
CA TYR A 112 -13.10 -7.15 -0.70
C TYR A 112 -12.18 -8.34 -0.43
N SER A 113 -12.43 -8.99 0.71
CA SER A 113 -11.77 -10.23 1.10
C SER A 113 -12.79 -11.16 1.75
N GLY A 114 -12.80 -12.44 1.39
CA GLY A 114 -13.66 -13.41 2.07
C GLY A 114 -14.10 -14.60 1.22
N ILE A 115 -14.74 -15.58 1.88
CA ILE A 115 -15.07 -16.94 1.35
C ILE A 115 -16.40 -16.95 0.54
N MET A 116 -16.89 -15.84 0.04
CA MET A 116 -18.21 -15.79 -0.55
C MET A 116 -18.22 -16.15 -2.05
N GLN A 117 -18.49 -17.42 -2.35
CA GLN A 117 -18.67 -17.95 -3.72
C GLN A 117 -19.72 -17.19 -4.56
N ASN A 118 -20.71 -16.55 -3.92
CA ASN A 118 -21.78 -15.83 -4.61
C ASN A 118 -21.39 -14.42 -5.06
N PHE A 119 -20.20 -13.95 -4.71
CA PHE A 119 -19.76 -12.59 -4.98
C PHE A 119 -19.52 -12.30 -6.47
N PHE A 120 -19.11 -13.32 -7.23
CA PHE A 120 -18.94 -13.23 -8.67
C PHE A 120 -20.20 -12.77 -9.43
N TYR A 121 -21.38 -13.17 -8.95
CA TYR A 121 -22.65 -12.79 -9.56
C TYR A 121 -23.10 -11.37 -9.16
N ILE A 122 -22.65 -10.87 -8.02
CA ILE A 122 -23.10 -9.57 -7.48
C ILE A 122 -22.25 -8.42 -8.07
N CYS A 123 -20.96 -8.64 -8.25
CA CYS A 123 -20.04 -7.66 -8.87
C CYS A 123 -19.98 -7.80 -10.40
N SER A 124 -20.90 -8.55 -11.02
CA SER A 124 -20.93 -8.61 -12.48
C SER A 124 -21.07 -7.21 -13.05
N SER A 125 -20.28 -6.90 -14.08
CA SER A 125 -20.29 -5.63 -14.81
C SER A 125 -21.69 -5.17 -15.25
N GLY A 126 -22.66 -6.10 -15.29
CA GLY A 126 -24.05 -5.82 -15.60
C GLY A 126 -24.79 -4.91 -14.61
N GLN A 127 -24.38 -4.82 -13.35
CA GLN A 127 -25.03 -3.94 -12.37
C GLN A 127 -24.79 -2.45 -12.65
N PHE A 128 -23.66 -2.11 -13.27
CA PHE A 128 -23.25 -0.74 -13.64
C PHE A 128 -23.31 -0.54 -15.17
N ALA A 129 -24.18 -1.27 -15.88
CA ALA A 129 -24.31 -1.23 -17.33
C ALA A 129 -25.59 -0.54 -17.83
N SER A 130 -26.39 0.06 -16.93
CA SER A 130 -27.60 0.80 -17.33
C SER A 130 -27.25 2.00 -18.22
N LYS A 131 -28.26 2.52 -18.92
CA LYS A 131 -28.14 3.75 -19.74
C LYS A 131 -27.60 4.93 -18.95
N PHE A 132 -27.94 5.04 -17.65
CA PHE A 132 -27.45 6.08 -16.77
C PHE A 132 -25.91 6.11 -16.70
N TRP A 133 -25.27 4.96 -16.47
CA TRP A 133 -23.82 4.87 -16.33
C TRP A 133 -23.09 5.19 -17.63
N THR A 134 -23.62 4.71 -18.75
CA THR A 134 -23.06 4.97 -20.08
C THR A 134 -23.20 6.43 -20.49
N GLU A 135 -24.33 7.09 -20.22
CA GLU A 135 -24.53 8.51 -20.47
C GLU A 135 -23.63 9.42 -19.63
N LYS A 136 -23.39 9.03 -18.38
CA LYS A 136 -22.43 9.71 -17.49
C LYS A 136 -20.97 9.42 -17.84
N GLN A 137 -20.70 8.45 -18.73
CA GLN A 137 -19.36 7.96 -19.06
C GLN A 137 -18.60 7.46 -17.82
N TRP A 138 -19.30 6.87 -16.86
CA TRP A 138 -18.73 6.25 -15.68
C TRP A 138 -18.63 4.75 -15.89
N PHE A 139 -17.42 4.26 -16.08
CA PHE A 139 -17.12 2.87 -16.34
C PHE A 139 -16.41 2.24 -15.14
N PHE A 140 -16.64 0.96 -14.95
CA PHE A 140 -16.12 0.21 -13.82
C PHE A 140 -15.44 -1.06 -14.29
N ALA A 141 -14.49 -1.54 -13.51
CA ALA A 141 -13.82 -2.80 -13.71
C ALA A 141 -13.75 -3.58 -12.40
N HIS A 142 -13.62 -4.87 -12.55
CA HIS A 142 -13.47 -5.83 -11.48
C HIS A 142 -12.20 -6.64 -11.70
N GLN A 143 -11.44 -6.88 -10.64
CA GLN A 143 -10.29 -7.77 -10.64
C GLN A 143 -10.36 -8.65 -9.39
N HIS A 144 -9.96 -9.89 -9.48
CA HIS A 144 -9.87 -10.80 -8.35
C HIS A 144 -8.67 -11.74 -8.46
N ASP A 145 -8.26 -12.31 -7.33
CA ASP A 145 -7.26 -13.36 -7.26
C ASP A 145 -7.97 -14.73 -7.43
N SER A 146 -7.86 -15.33 -8.62
CA SER A 146 -8.52 -16.59 -8.94
C SER A 146 -7.83 -17.81 -8.30
N HIS A 147 -6.62 -17.67 -7.75
CA HIS A 147 -5.85 -18.78 -7.18
C HIS A 147 -5.95 -18.88 -5.66
N ASP A 148 -6.37 -17.83 -5.01
CA ASP A 148 -6.55 -17.83 -3.58
C ASP A 148 -8.01 -18.13 -3.26
N LYS A 149 -8.25 -19.22 -2.48
CA LYS A 149 -9.59 -19.54 -1.94
C LYS A 149 -10.17 -18.43 -1.06
N SER A 150 -9.40 -17.40 -0.75
CA SER A 150 -9.83 -16.22 -0.02
C SER A 150 -10.65 -15.24 -0.85
N TYR A 151 -10.80 -15.46 -2.17
CA TYR A 151 -11.59 -14.60 -3.06
C TYR A 151 -11.36 -13.10 -2.87
N ASN A 152 -10.08 -12.71 -2.78
CA ASN A 152 -9.72 -11.29 -2.68
C ASN A 152 -9.89 -10.62 -4.04
N GLY A 153 -10.45 -9.42 -4.04
CA GLY A 153 -10.62 -8.67 -5.27
C GLY A 153 -10.88 -7.20 -5.07
N ILE A 154 -11.04 -6.50 -6.17
CA ILE A 154 -11.30 -5.08 -6.22
C ILE A 154 -12.27 -4.74 -7.34
N PHE A 155 -13.28 -3.92 -7.04
CA PHE A 155 -14.16 -3.27 -7.99
C PHE A 155 -13.89 -1.76 -7.97
N TYR A 156 -13.71 -1.13 -9.13
CA TYR A 156 -13.27 0.26 -9.19
C TYR A 156 -13.69 0.99 -10.47
N SER A 157 -13.79 2.33 -10.37
CA SER A 157 -13.99 3.22 -11.51
C SER A 157 -12.76 3.29 -12.40
N THR A 158 -12.93 3.22 -13.74
CA THR A 158 -11.83 3.07 -14.70
C THR A 158 -11.54 4.29 -15.57
N ASN A 159 -12.54 5.03 -16.03
CA ASN A 159 -12.33 6.04 -17.06
C ASN A 159 -12.92 7.41 -16.67
N PRO A 160 -12.05 8.44 -16.49
CA PRO A 160 -10.61 8.33 -16.30
C PRO A 160 -10.28 7.81 -14.88
N TYR A 161 -9.21 7.04 -14.75
CA TYR A 161 -8.73 6.62 -13.45
C TYR A 161 -8.07 7.79 -12.71
N ARG A 162 -8.65 8.19 -11.57
CA ARG A 162 -8.26 9.43 -10.87
C ARG A 162 -7.44 9.21 -9.61
N ARG A 163 -7.31 7.97 -9.17
CA ARG A 163 -6.61 7.64 -7.93
C ARG A 163 -5.10 7.64 -8.11
N LYS A 164 -4.40 7.89 -7.03
CA LYS A 164 -2.92 7.81 -6.99
C LYS A 164 -2.41 6.39 -6.76
N ASP A 165 -3.24 5.50 -6.28
CA ASP A 165 -2.95 4.09 -6.03
C ASP A 165 -3.73 3.21 -7.00
N PHE A 166 -3.12 2.12 -7.46
CA PHE A 166 -3.75 1.10 -8.28
C PHE A 166 -3.38 -0.29 -7.76
N THR A 167 -4.37 -1.15 -7.59
CA THR A 167 -4.17 -2.55 -7.22
C THR A 167 -4.28 -3.40 -8.48
N PHE A 168 -3.25 -4.16 -8.74
CA PHE A 168 -3.16 -5.06 -9.88
C PHE A 168 -3.13 -6.49 -9.38
N TYR A 169 -4.19 -7.25 -9.69
CA TYR A 169 -4.19 -8.69 -9.51
C TYR A 169 -3.60 -9.33 -10.76
N TRP A 170 -2.54 -10.09 -10.57
CA TRP A 170 -1.73 -10.64 -11.67
C TRP A 170 -2.49 -11.59 -12.59
N GLN A 171 -3.60 -12.15 -12.12
CA GLN A 171 -4.51 -12.96 -12.92
C GLN A 171 -5.78 -12.17 -13.20
N GLN A 172 -6.01 -11.85 -14.46
CA GLN A 172 -7.22 -11.14 -14.90
C GLN A 172 -8.23 -12.11 -15.48
N ASP A 173 -9.50 -11.92 -15.12
CA ASP A 173 -10.61 -12.53 -15.84
C ASP A 173 -10.70 -11.98 -17.26
N TYR A 174 -11.08 -12.86 -18.18
CA TYR A 174 -11.18 -12.53 -19.61
C TYR A 174 -12.23 -11.46 -19.93
N GLU A 175 -13.22 -11.23 -19.06
CA GLU A 175 -14.32 -10.29 -19.30
C GLU A 175 -13.94 -8.81 -19.18
N ILE A 176 -12.86 -8.48 -18.49
CA ILE A 176 -12.50 -7.09 -18.13
C ILE A 176 -11.75 -6.37 -19.27
N LYS A 177 -11.29 -7.10 -20.28
CA LYS A 177 -10.34 -6.56 -21.28
C LYS A 177 -10.81 -5.36 -22.10
N SER A 178 -12.12 -5.17 -22.29
CA SER A 178 -12.63 -4.13 -23.19
C SER A 178 -12.63 -2.72 -22.59
N HIS A 179 -12.93 -2.59 -21.29
CA HIS A 179 -13.05 -1.29 -20.63
C HIS A 179 -11.71 -0.76 -20.09
N ILE A 180 -10.79 -1.66 -19.71
CA ILE A 180 -9.47 -1.27 -19.20
C ILE A 180 -8.56 -0.72 -20.31
N ARG A 181 -8.70 -1.22 -21.55
CA ARG A 181 -7.82 -0.82 -22.68
C ARG A 181 -7.77 0.67 -22.95
N ASN A 182 -8.81 1.41 -22.60
CA ASN A 182 -8.93 2.85 -22.83
C ASN A 182 -8.69 3.67 -21.55
N SER A 183 -8.31 3.04 -20.45
CA SER A 183 -8.10 3.76 -19.18
C SER A 183 -6.75 4.47 -19.18
N ASP A 184 -6.76 5.74 -18.79
CA ASP A 184 -5.54 6.52 -18.62
C ASP A 184 -5.08 6.45 -17.15
N PHE A 185 -3.99 5.71 -16.90
CA PHE A 185 -3.41 5.52 -15.57
C PHE A 185 -2.32 6.55 -15.22
N LYS A 186 -2.29 7.70 -15.87
CA LYS A 186 -1.30 8.76 -15.60
C LYS A 186 -1.35 9.34 -14.19
N SER A 187 -2.50 9.23 -13.51
CA SER A 187 -2.65 9.66 -12.11
C SER A 187 -1.94 8.74 -11.10
N VAL A 188 -1.71 7.47 -11.48
CA VAL A 188 -1.16 6.44 -10.59
C VAL A 188 0.30 6.74 -10.24
N LYS A 189 0.59 6.77 -8.94
CA LYS A 189 1.92 6.96 -8.36
C LYS A 189 2.40 5.72 -7.62
N HIS A 190 1.47 4.95 -7.07
CA HIS A 190 1.76 3.73 -6.33
C HIS A 190 0.97 2.56 -6.93
N ILE A 191 1.66 1.48 -7.25
CA ILE A 191 1.03 0.23 -7.70
C ILE A 191 1.23 -0.88 -6.67
N TYR A 192 0.15 -1.57 -6.37
CA TYR A 192 0.15 -2.81 -5.58
C TYR A 192 -0.04 -3.99 -6.52
N ILE A 193 0.86 -4.96 -6.47
CA ILE A 193 0.78 -6.18 -7.27
C ILE A 193 0.51 -7.37 -6.34
N TYR A 194 -0.55 -8.12 -6.63
CA TYR A 194 -0.97 -9.32 -5.92
C TYR A 194 -1.04 -10.51 -6.88
N GLY A 195 -0.74 -11.72 -6.40
CA GLY A 195 -0.97 -12.97 -7.14
C GLY A 195 0.27 -13.76 -7.47
N LYS A 196 0.06 -14.96 -8.10
CA LYS A 196 1.07 -16.02 -8.20
C LYS A 196 1.84 -16.05 -9.51
N GLU A 197 1.22 -15.74 -10.62
CA GLU A 197 1.82 -15.92 -11.96
C GLU A 197 1.58 -14.71 -12.86
N PRO A 198 2.61 -14.28 -13.63
CA PRO A 198 2.47 -13.17 -14.54
C PRO A 198 1.64 -13.54 -15.77
N ILE A 199 0.68 -12.71 -16.11
CA ILE A 199 0.01 -12.81 -17.40
C ILE A 199 0.84 -12.06 -18.44
N ASN A 200 1.30 -12.77 -19.45
CA ASN A 200 2.14 -12.24 -20.54
C ASN A 200 1.44 -11.18 -21.43
N ASN A 201 0.20 -10.76 -21.13
CA ASN A 201 -0.58 -9.84 -21.95
C ASN A 201 -1.24 -8.75 -21.11
N SER A 202 -0.51 -8.11 -20.18
CA SER A 202 -1.10 -6.96 -19.47
C SER A 202 -1.25 -5.78 -20.43
N VAL A 203 -2.50 -5.31 -20.58
CA VAL A 203 -2.84 -4.11 -21.37
C VAL A 203 -2.66 -2.83 -20.56
N ILE A 204 -2.32 -2.96 -19.27
CA ILE A 204 -2.24 -1.86 -18.32
C ILE A 204 -0.81 -1.36 -18.26
N TYR A 205 -0.61 -0.07 -18.55
CA TYR A 205 0.65 0.63 -18.37
C TYR A 205 0.45 1.88 -17.51
N CYS A 206 1.21 1.99 -16.43
CA CYS A 206 1.15 3.09 -15.46
C CYS A 206 2.43 3.96 -15.57
N PRO A 207 2.47 4.99 -16.42
CA PRO A 207 3.72 5.69 -16.81
C PRO A 207 4.34 6.53 -15.69
N ASN A 208 3.59 6.89 -14.66
CA ASN A 208 4.03 7.83 -13.62
C ASN A 208 4.23 7.19 -12.25
N VAL A 209 4.33 5.86 -12.20
CA VAL A 209 4.52 5.11 -10.95
C VAL A 209 5.92 5.34 -10.41
N THR A 210 5.98 5.73 -9.13
CA THR A 210 7.21 5.93 -8.37
C THR A 210 7.32 5.00 -7.15
N GLU A 211 6.23 4.34 -6.76
CA GLU A 211 6.17 3.44 -5.63
C GLU A 211 5.58 2.09 -6.07
N LEU A 212 6.23 0.97 -5.68
CA LEU A 212 5.82 -0.39 -5.99
C LEU A 212 5.68 -1.19 -4.71
N THR A 213 4.56 -1.90 -4.56
CA THR A 213 4.36 -2.91 -3.52
C THR A 213 4.03 -4.25 -4.17
N ILE A 214 4.82 -5.27 -3.89
CA ILE A 214 4.57 -6.65 -4.31
C ILE A 214 4.18 -7.43 -3.08
N LYS A 215 3.01 -8.08 -3.11
CA LYS A 215 2.47 -8.88 -2.00
C LYS A 215 2.10 -10.28 -2.45
N ASN A 216 2.13 -11.20 -1.48
CA ASN A 216 1.78 -12.59 -1.65
C ASN A 216 2.73 -13.38 -2.56
N TYR A 217 2.32 -14.58 -2.92
CA TYR A 217 3.11 -15.54 -3.65
C TYR A 217 3.32 -15.11 -5.10
N PHE A 218 4.56 -14.76 -5.42
CA PHE A 218 4.99 -14.51 -6.79
C PHE A 218 5.94 -15.63 -7.21
N LYS A 219 5.53 -16.49 -8.10
CA LYS A 219 6.37 -17.53 -8.68
C LYS A 219 6.71 -17.11 -10.10
N THR A 220 7.94 -16.67 -10.33
CA THR A 220 8.50 -16.62 -11.67
C THR A 220 9.40 -17.84 -11.87
N TYR A 221 9.22 -18.51 -12.98
CA TYR A 221 10.07 -19.65 -13.34
C TYR A 221 11.43 -19.22 -13.87
N ASP A 222 11.60 -17.94 -14.22
CA ASP A 222 12.79 -17.38 -14.84
C ASP A 222 13.18 -15.99 -14.28
N ASP A 223 14.37 -15.51 -14.64
CA ASP A 223 14.94 -14.19 -14.30
C ASP A 223 14.17 -12.98 -14.88
N SER A 224 12.96 -13.20 -15.35
CA SER A 224 12.18 -12.26 -16.17
C SER A 224 11.31 -11.26 -15.41
N ILE A 225 11.36 -11.22 -14.05
CA ILE A 225 10.46 -10.33 -13.29
C ILE A 225 10.63 -8.85 -13.67
N SER A 226 11.85 -8.39 -13.85
CA SER A 226 12.10 -7.01 -14.26
C SER A 226 11.55 -6.71 -15.65
N THR A 227 11.64 -7.67 -16.57
CA THR A 227 11.08 -7.56 -17.92
C THR A 227 9.55 -7.41 -17.87
N ILE A 228 8.89 -8.24 -17.09
CA ILE A 228 7.45 -8.24 -16.96
C ILE A 228 6.97 -6.95 -16.25
N LEU A 229 7.60 -6.58 -15.15
CA LEU A 229 7.27 -5.35 -14.45
C LEU A 229 7.48 -4.11 -15.33
N ASN A 230 8.51 -4.11 -16.18
CA ASN A 230 8.79 -2.99 -17.09
C ASN A 230 7.72 -2.82 -18.20
N GLN A 231 6.91 -3.85 -18.47
CA GLN A 231 5.74 -3.73 -19.33
C GLN A 231 4.57 -2.98 -18.67
N ILE A 232 4.53 -2.97 -17.32
CA ILE A 232 3.45 -2.37 -16.54
C ILE A 232 3.85 -0.98 -16.02
N ILE A 233 5.11 -0.83 -15.61
CA ILE A 233 5.61 0.39 -14.96
C ILE A 233 7.05 0.70 -15.43
N PRO A 234 7.45 1.97 -15.47
CA PRO A 234 8.82 2.36 -15.78
C PRO A 234 9.72 2.15 -14.54
N LEU A 235 10.37 0.99 -14.45
CA LEU A 235 11.20 0.60 -13.31
C LEU A 235 12.26 1.65 -12.93
N LYS A 236 12.81 2.36 -13.91
CA LYS A 236 13.82 3.40 -13.68
C LYS A 236 13.32 4.61 -12.89
N GLN A 237 12.01 4.80 -12.77
CA GLN A 237 11.42 5.92 -12.01
C GLN A 237 11.09 5.54 -10.56
N LEU A 238 11.20 4.26 -10.21
CA LEU A 238 10.88 3.81 -8.86
C LEU A 238 11.85 4.41 -7.85
N ASN A 239 11.29 5.02 -6.81
CA ASN A 239 12.04 5.53 -5.67
C ASN A 239 11.75 4.79 -4.37
N LYS A 240 10.60 4.07 -4.30
CA LYS A 240 10.24 3.22 -3.17
C LYS A 240 9.74 1.87 -3.65
N MET A 241 10.20 0.81 -2.98
CA MET A 241 9.76 -0.56 -3.23
C MET A 241 9.51 -1.28 -1.91
N PHE A 242 8.36 -1.95 -1.84
CA PHE A 242 8.03 -2.86 -0.76
C PHE A 242 7.79 -4.25 -1.32
N ILE A 243 8.56 -5.24 -0.85
CA ILE A 243 8.45 -6.63 -1.22
C ILE A 243 8.01 -7.41 0.01
N ASP A 244 6.78 -7.91 0.00
CA ASP A 244 6.14 -8.70 1.04
C ASP A 244 5.78 -10.08 0.45
N CYS A 245 6.82 -10.83 0.11
CA CYS A 245 6.71 -12.10 -0.57
C CYS A 245 7.81 -13.07 -0.13
N ASP A 246 7.43 -14.13 0.56
CA ASP A 246 8.34 -15.12 1.15
C ASP A 246 9.10 -15.97 0.11
N LYS A 247 8.65 -15.97 -1.13
CA LYS A 247 9.19 -16.85 -2.18
C LYS A 247 10.06 -16.14 -3.20
N PHE A 248 10.26 -14.84 -3.06
CA PHE A 248 11.29 -14.17 -3.85
C PHE A 248 12.67 -14.60 -3.40
N SER A 249 13.45 -15.10 -4.34
CA SER A 249 14.85 -15.35 -4.03
C SER A 249 15.61 -14.02 -3.92
N VAL A 250 16.67 -14.05 -3.12
CA VAL A 250 17.56 -12.87 -2.99
C VAL A 250 18.12 -12.44 -4.33
N GLU A 251 18.46 -13.40 -5.17
CA GLU A 251 18.98 -13.17 -6.51
C GLU A 251 17.98 -12.42 -7.39
N GLN A 252 16.69 -12.80 -7.33
CA GLN A 252 15.64 -12.12 -8.08
C GLN A 252 15.49 -10.66 -7.62
N ILE A 253 15.61 -10.41 -6.31
CA ILE A 253 15.51 -9.05 -5.78
C ILE A 253 16.74 -8.23 -6.12
N VAL A 254 17.96 -8.80 -6.05
CA VAL A 254 19.18 -8.11 -6.47
C VAL A 254 19.12 -7.76 -7.98
N ASN A 255 18.58 -8.65 -8.81
CA ASN A 255 18.33 -8.35 -10.23
C ASN A 255 17.28 -7.25 -10.43
N LEU A 256 16.22 -7.22 -9.61
CA LEU A 256 15.21 -6.17 -9.67
C LEU A 256 15.80 -4.81 -9.25
N ILE A 257 16.63 -4.77 -8.20
CA ILE A 257 17.33 -3.56 -7.77
C ILE A 257 18.25 -3.03 -8.87
N ARG A 258 18.95 -3.92 -9.61
CA ARG A 258 19.74 -3.54 -10.77
C ARG A 258 18.93 -2.75 -11.80
N SER A 259 17.66 -3.09 -11.96
CA SER A 259 16.75 -2.45 -12.92
C SER A 259 16.09 -1.16 -12.39
N THR A 260 16.31 -0.81 -11.11
CA THR A 260 15.71 0.34 -10.43
C THR A 260 16.77 1.30 -9.87
N PRO A 261 17.55 1.99 -10.70
CA PRO A 261 18.73 2.77 -10.28
C PRO A 261 18.36 3.97 -9.36
N ASN A 262 17.12 4.45 -9.39
CA ASN A 262 16.64 5.57 -8.58
C ASN A 262 15.95 5.14 -7.28
N LEU A 263 16.07 3.86 -6.90
CA LEU A 263 15.48 3.33 -5.70
C LEU A 263 16.23 3.85 -4.46
N HIS A 264 15.52 4.59 -3.60
CA HIS A 264 16.06 5.15 -2.36
C HIS A 264 15.55 4.43 -1.11
N THR A 265 14.34 3.86 -1.18
CA THR A 265 13.70 3.17 -0.07
C THR A 265 13.33 1.76 -0.45
N LEU A 266 13.84 0.79 0.30
CA LEU A 266 13.48 -0.62 0.18
C LEU A 266 12.92 -1.12 1.51
N LYS A 267 11.69 -1.65 1.47
CA LYS A 267 11.13 -2.44 2.55
C LYS A 267 11.03 -3.87 2.09
N TRP A 268 11.64 -4.77 2.84
CA TRP A 268 11.81 -6.15 2.41
C TRP A 268 11.40 -7.13 3.51
N ASN A 269 10.43 -7.97 3.18
CA ASN A 269 10.00 -9.09 3.98
C ASN A 269 10.61 -10.36 3.40
N ILE A 270 11.76 -10.78 3.92
CA ILE A 270 12.47 -11.98 3.48
C ILE A 270 12.69 -12.92 4.67
N GLN A 271 12.46 -14.18 4.45
CA GLN A 271 12.83 -15.21 5.41
C GLN A 271 14.36 -15.39 5.50
N SER A 272 14.82 -16.00 6.58
CA SER A 272 16.22 -16.31 6.79
C SER A 272 16.86 -17.03 5.60
N ILE A 273 18.07 -16.63 5.28
CA ILE A 273 18.85 -17.12 4.12
C ILE A 273 20.00 -17.96 4.64
N SER A 274 20.21 -19.13 4.05
CA SER A 274 21.37 -19.95 4.42
C SER A 274 22.70 -19.26 4.10
N GLU A 275 23.67 -19.40 4.97
CA GLU A 275 25.01 -18.80 4.85
C GLU A 275 25.69 -19.16 3.51
N SER A 276 25.59 -20.45 3.08
CA SER A 276 26.12 -20.91 1.82
C SER A 276 25.55 -20.14 0.61
N LYS A 277 24.26 -19.86 0.65
CA LYS A 277 23.58 -19.10 -0.41
C LYS A 277 23.99 -17.63 -0.41
N LEU A 278 24.12 -17.01 0.78
CA LEU A 278 24.62 -15.63 0.88
C LEU A 278 26.01 -15.48 0.26
N LYS A 279 26.94 -16.42 0.56
CA LYS A 279 28.29 -16.41 0.00
C LYS A 279 28.30 -16.52 -1.52
N LEU A 280 27.46 -17.40 -2.09
CA LEU A 280 27.35 -17.55 -3.54
C LEU A 280 26.85 -16.24 -4.20
N ILE A 281 25.82 -15.61 -3.62
CA ILE A 281 25.27 -14.36 -4.17
C ILE A 281 26.31 -13.23 -4.09
N GLN A 282 27.06 -13.11 -2.99
CA GLN A 282 28.10 -12.10 -2.84
C GLN A 282 29.23 -12.20 -3.86
N GLN A 283 29.50 -13.41 -4.35
CA GLN A 283 30.52 -13.64 -5.39
C GLN A 283 30.02 -13.28 -6.80
N SER A 284 28.72 -13.09 -7.00
CA SER A 284 28.15 -12.81 -8.32
C SER A 284 28.53 -11.42 -8.84
N GLU A 285 28.59 -11.29 -10.17
CA GLU A 285 28.81 -10.00 -10.82
C GLU A 285 27.65 -9.02 -10.57
N VAL A 286 26.43 -9.55 -10.52
CA VAL A 286 25.24 -8.73 -10.27
C VAL A 286 25.28 -8.11 -8.88
N PHE A 287 25.70 -8.87 -7.86
CA PHE A 287 25.88 -8.33 -6.51
C PHE A 287 26.90 -7.19 -6.49
N ARG A 288 28.08 -7.42 -7.08
CA ARG A 288 29.14 -6.39 -7.17
C ARG A 288 28.68 -5.13 -7.89
N TYR A 289 27.96 -5.30 -9.00
CA TYR A 289 27.39 -4.18 -9.73
C TYR A 289 26.38 -3.41 -8.87
N VAL A 290 25.40 -4.11 -8.27
CA VAL A 290 24.33 -3.47 -7.45
C VAL A 290 24.95 -2.79 -6.24
N SER A 291 25.89 -3.41 -5.53
CA SER A 291 26.51 -2.80 -4.35
C SER A 291 27.26 -1.50 -4.67
N SER A 292 27.84 -1.39 -5.87
CA SER A 292 28.55 -0.17 -6.29
C SER A 292 27.67 0.92 -6.91
N THR A 293 26.47 0.58 -7.39
CA THR A 293 25.64 1.52 -8.19
C THR A 293 24.29 1.86 -7.58
N ASN A 294 23.81 1.11 -6.57
CA ASN A 294 22.50 1.39 -5.98
C ASN A 294 22.50 2.67 -5.12
N ASN A 295 21.33 3.30 -5.03
CA ASN A 295 21.12 4.53 -4.28
C ASN A 295 20.23 4.32 -3.03
N ILE A 296 20.13 3.09 -2.51
CA ILE A 296 19.28 2.75 -1.38
C ILE A 296 19.87 3.34 -0.09
N GLN A 297 19.15 4.30 0.48
CA GLN A 297 19.50 4.98 1.71
C GLN A 297 18.62 4.55 2.89
N ASN A 298 17.44 3.99 2.62
CA ASN A 298 16.46 3.61 3.63
C ASN A 298 16.09 2.15 3.44
N LEU A 299 16.50 1.30 4.39
CA LEU A 299 16.23 -0.14 4.38
C LEU A 299 15.39 -0.54 5.59
N GLN A 300 14.30 -1.24 5.33
CA GLN A 300 13.45 -1.83 6.37
C GLN A 300 13.34 -3.35 6.15
N LEU A 301 13.89 -4.11 7.08
CA LEU A 301 13.84 -5.55 7.10
C LEU A 301 12.84 -6.01 8.16
N LEU A 302 11.89 -6.88 7.81
CA LEU A 302 10.73 -7.16 8.67
C LEU A 302 10.90 -8.33 9.63
N HIS A 303 11.93 -9.16 9.44
CA HIS A 303 12.24 -10.31 10.30
C HIS A 303 13.45 -10.06 11.20
N CYS A 304 13.78 -11.07 12.02
CA CYS A 304 15.03 -11.11 12.76
C CYS A 304 16.13 -11.77 11.90
N TYR A 305 17.29 -11.17 11.90
CA TYR A 305 18.43 -11.60 11.09
C TYR A 305 19.66 -11.91 11.93
N SER A 306 20.50 -12.81 11.41
CA SER A 306 21.80 -13.16 11.95
C SER A 306 22.85 -12.11 11.59
N PHE A 307 24.04 -12.24 12.21
CA PHE A 307 25.18 -11.38 11.91
C PHE A 307 25.58 -11.45 10.42
N ASP A 308 25.63 -12.66 9.84
CA ASP A 308 26.02 -12.86 8.44
C ASP A 308 25.01 -12.25 7.47
N GLU A 309 23.70 -12.34 7.77
CA GLU A 309 22.66 -11.73 6.99
C GLU A 309 22.73 -10.19 7.04
N ILE A 310 22.93 -9.62 8.23
CA ILE A 310 23.10 -8.16 8.36
C ILE A 310 24.35 -7.70 7.64
N GLN A 311 25.46 -8.45 7.74
CA GLN A 311 26.70 -8.13 7.03
C GLN A 311 26.50 -8.18 5.49
N PHE A 312 25.72 -9.16 5.01
CA PHE A 312 25.32 -9.21 3.60
C PHE A 312 24.59 -7.93 3.16
N PHE A 313 23.61 -7.46 3.94
CA PHE A 313 22.87 -6.24 3.60
C PHE A 313 23.74 -4.97 3.69
N ILE A 314 24.64 -4.88 4.65
CA ILE A 314 25.63 -3.79 4.74
C ILE A 314 26.49 -3.74 3.48
N ASN A 315 26.99 -4.88 3.03
CA ASN A 315 27.83 -4.97 1.83
C ASN A 315 27.02 -4.66 0.54
N LEU A 316 25.74 -5.03 0.50
CA LEU A 316 24.87 -4.76 -0.63
C LEU A 316 24.47 -3.28 -0.71
N PHE A 317 24.27 -2.62 0.45
CA PHE A 317 23.75 -1.26 0.56
C PHE A 317 24.69 -0.32 1.33
N PRO A 318 25.87 0.01 0.78
CA PRO A 318 26.88 0.80 1.50
C PRO A 318 26.45 2.25 1.79
N GLN A 319 25.43 2.77 1.09
CA GLN A 319 24.93 4.14 1.20
C GLN A 319 23.79 4.30 2.25
N LEU A 320 23.55 3.29 3.10
CA LEU A 320 22.45 3.34 4.06
C LEU A 320 22.61 4.49 5.05
N LYS A 321 21.53 5.24 5.20
CA LYS A 321 21.34 6.31 6.21
C LYS A 321 20.36 5.89 7.29
N TYR A 322 19.40 5.05 6.95
CA TYR A 322 18.37 4.55 7.83
C TYR A 322 18.29 3.03 7.71
N LEU A 323 18.37 2.33 8.84
CA LEU A 323 18.15 0.88 8.92
C LEU A 323 17.11 0.57 9.99
N LYS A 324 16.06 -0.16 9.61
CA LYS A 324 15.11 -0.78 10.53
C LYS A 324 15.17 -2.29 10.35
N THR A 325 15.42 -3.04 11.44
CA THR A 325 15.58 -4.50 11.37
C THR A 325 15.25 -5.16 12.71
N GLY A 326 14.83 -6.42 12.68
CA GLY A 326 14.92 -7.30 13.83
C GLY A 326 16.29 -7.96 13.87
N ILE A 327 16.77 -8.31 15.06
CA ILE A 327 18.05 -8.99 15.27
C ILE A 327 17.86 -10.13 16.26
N TYR A 328 18.51 -11.27 16.03
CA TYR A 328 18.53 -12.36 17.02
C TYR A 328 19.21 -11.91 18.29
N ARG A 329 18.58 -12.16 19.45
CA ARG A 329 19.00 -11.62 20.76
C ARG A 329 20.48 -11.83 21.09
N LYS A 330 21.05 -12.97 20.69
CA LYS A 330 22.47 -13.31 20.98
C LYS A 330 23.45 -12.45 20.17
N GLU A 331 23.02 -11.86 19.07
CA GLU A 331 23.88 -11.20 18.09
C GLU A 331 23.72 -9.67 18.07
N ILE A 332 22.86 -9.12 18.95
CA ILE A 332 22.56 -7.68 18.97
C ILE A 332 23.83 -6.84 19.15
N ILE A 333 24.67 -7.22 20.13
CA ILE A 333 25.89 -6.46 20.45
C ILE A 333 26.89 -6.49 19.30
N PRO A 334 27.32 -7.65 18.77
CA PRO A 334 28.27 -7.70 17.67
C PRO A 334 27.74 -7.04 16.39
N ILE A 335 26.44 -7.13 16.14
CA ILE A 335 25.83 -6.47 14.97
C ILE A 335 25.92 -4.95 15.11
N ILE A 336 25.59 -4.38 16.28
CA ILE A 336 25.63 -2.94 16.49
C ILE A 336 27.08 -2.44 16.40
N GLN A 337 28.04 -3.12 16.99
CA GLN A 337 29.47 -2.80 16.82
C GLN A 337 29.87 -2.77 15.35
N CYS A 338 29.49 -3.79 14.59
CA CYS A 338 29.76 -3.88 13.16
C CYS A 338 29.11 -2.72 12.38
N LEU A 339 27.82 -2.41 12.67
CA LEU A 339 27.10 -1.30 12.02
C LEU A 339 27.76 0.04 12.27
N LEU A 340 28.05 0.37 13.55
CA LEU A 340 28.62 1.64 13.93
C LEU A 340 30.06 1.81 13.43
N SER A 341 30.84 0.73 13.33
CA SER A 341 32.23 0.78 12.86
C SER A 341 32.37 0.83 11.32
N LYS A 342 31.42 0.24 10.58
CA LYS A 342 31.54 0.11 9.11
C LYS A 342 30.67 1.06 8.31
N MET A 343 29.59 1.56 8.87
CA MET A 343 28.59 2.34 8.14
C MET A 343 28.63 3.83 8.51
N HIS A 344 29.58 4.55 7.98
CA HIS A 344 29.79 5.97 8.27
C HIS A 344 28.65 6.90 7.82
N HIS A 345 27.78 6.43 6.92
CA HIS A 345 26.60 7.19 6.46
C HIS A 345 25.34 6.88 7.24
N LEU A 346 25.34 5.83 8.07
CA LEU A 346 24.19 5.45 8.88
C LEU A 346 24.05 6.42 10.04
N PHE A 347 22.92 7.09 10.15
CA PHE A 347 22.63 8.02 11.26
C PHE A 347 21.36 7.64 12.03
N PHE A 348 20.64 6.60 11.59
CA PHE A 348 19.45 6.13 12.28
C PHE A 348 19.34 4.61 12.22
N LEU A 349 19.22 4.00 13.41
CA LEU A 349 19.02 2.57 13.58
C LEU A 349 17.77 2.30 14.42
N CYS A 350 16.85 1.48 13.91
CA CYS A 350 15.70 0.98 14.66
C CYS A 350 15.79 -0.55 14.76
N ILE A 351 15.93 -1.07 15.98
CA ILE A 351 15.91 -2.51 16.24
C ILE A 351 14.54 -2.88 16.81
N THR A 352 13.84 -3.79 16.14
CA THR A 352 12.49 -4.20 16.52
C THR A 352 12.50 -5.43 17.42
N ASN A 353 11.46 -5.58 18.27
CA ASN A 353 11.23 -6.73 19.14
C ASN A 353 12.37 -7.01 20.14
N ILE A 354 12.97 -5.96 20.68
CA ILE A 354 14.07 -6.03 21.66
C ILE A 354 13.56 -5.83 23.09
N SER A 355 14.25 -6.40 24.08
CA SER A 355 13.96 -6.16 25.50
C SER A 355 14.59 -4.84 25.97
N LYS A 356 13.92 -4.12 26.87
CA LYS A 356 14.43 -2.90 27.50
C LYS A 356 15.79 -3.09 28.22
N THR A 357 16.09 -4.32 28.62
CA THR A 357 17.39 -4.64 29.27
C THR A 357 18.60 -4.36 28.36
N TYR A 358 18.42 -4.35 27.04
CA TYR A 358 19.49 -4.03 26.10
C TYR A 358 19.83 -2.54 26.06
N LEU A 359 18.94 -1.66 26.50
CA LEU A 359 19.19 -0.22 26.53
C LEU A 359 20.46 0.12 27.35
N GLN A 360 20.55 -0.42 28.58
CA GLN A 360 21.70 -0.18 29.45
C GLN A 360 22.98 -0.80 28.88
N LYS A 361 22.90 -2.02 28.33
CA LYS A 361 24.04 -2.70 27.70
C LYS A 361 24.60 -1.90 26.52
N LEU A 362 23.72 -1.34 25.69
CA LEU A 362 24.14 -0.54 24.55
C LEU A 362 24.74 0.81 24.96
N HIS A 363 24.17 1.47 25.95
CA HIS A 363 24.80 2.67 26.51
C HIS A 363 26.20 2.38 27.04
N GLY A 364 26.38 1.26 27.77
CA GLY A 364 27.69 0.82 28.24
C GLY A 364 28.67 0.57 27.09
N LEU A 365 28.23 -0.15 26.07
CA LEU A 365 29.04 -0.48 24.89
C LEU A 365 29.50 0.77 24.13
N ILE A 366 28.56 1.66 23.78
CA ILE A 366 28.88 2.89 23.01
C ILE A 366 29.90 3.74 23.75
N LYS A 367 29.75 3.86 25.07
CA LYS A 367 30.70 4.63 25.92
C LYS A 367 32.03 3.93 26.08
N SER A 368 32.06 2.62 26.35
CA SER A 368 33.31 1.89 26.61
C SER A 368 34.19 1.77 25.39
N GLU A 369 33.61 1.69 24.20
CA GLU A 369 34.34 1.57 22.93
C GLU A 369 34.45 2.90 22.15
N ASN A 370 33.90 3.98 22.69
CA ASN A 370 33.89 5.30 22.09
C ASN A 370 33.38 5.29 20.62
N LEU A 371 32.24 4.58 20.41
CA LEU A 371 31.72 4.33 19.06
C LEU A 371 31.01 5.55 18.46
N LEU A 372 30.45 6.42 19.30
CA LEU A 372 29.72 7.62 18.89
C LEU A 372 29.98 8.75 19.90
N ASP A 373 30.22 9.95 19.41
CA ASP A 373 30.44 11.15 20.24
C ASP A 373 29.12 11.67 20.81
N ASP A 374 28.15 11.98 19.92
CA ASP A 374 26.80 12.41 20.26
C ASP A 374 25.78 11.42 19.77
N TYR A 375 24.90 10.96 20.65
CA TYR A 375 23.82 10.06 20.27
C TYR A 375 22.61 10.14 21.18
N PHE A 376 21.45 9.79 20.62
CA PHE A 376 20.22 9.58 21.36
C PHE A 376 19.78 8.14 21.25
N ILE A 377 19.35 7.57 22.38
CA ILE A 377 18.79 6.24 22.46
C ILE A 377 17.43 6.32 23.12
N LYS A 378 16.42 5.72 22.50
CA LYS A 378 15.06 5.66 23.02
C LYS A 378 14.46 4.27 22.84
N PHE A 379 13.65 3.87 23.82
CA PHE A 379 12.91 2.61 23.77
C PHE A 379 11.41 2.90 23.80
N ILE A 380 10.69 2.48 22.74
CA ILE A 380 9.25 2.69 22.58
C ILE A 380 8.66 1.43 21.97
N ASP A 381 7.57 0.89 22.55
CA ASP A 381 6.78 -0.21 21.99
C ASP A 381 7.63 -1.41 21.55
N HIS A 382 8.52 -1.88 22.44
CA HIS A 382 9.47 -2.97 22.17
C HIS A 382 10.48 -2.71 21.04
N ASN A 383 10.65 -1.47 20.63
CA ASN A 383 11.65 -1.09 19.65
C ASN A 383 12.68 -0.16 20.27
N LEU A 384 13.94 -0.37 19.89
CA LEU A 384 15.05 0.49 20.28
C LEU A 384 15.38 1.38 19.09
N TYR A 385 15.44 2.68 19.36
CA TYR A 385 15.79 3.70 18.40
C TYR A 385 17.12 4.33 18.81
N LEU A 386 18.08 4.36 17.91
CA LEU A 386 19.39 4.98 18.06
C LEU A 386 19.61 5.93 16.89
N TRP A 387 20.00 7.17 17.17
CA TRP A 387 20.37 8.14 16.14
C TRP A 387 21.53 9.00 16.62
N TRP A 388 22.38 9.45 15.67
CA TRP A 388 23.61 10.17 15.92
C TRP A 388 23.97 11.10 14.76
#